data_bc321512b3d19e59c3ac173ff5eec1ac
#
_entry.id   bc321512b3d19e59c3ac173ff5eec1ac
#
_cell.length_a   1.000
_cell.length_b   1.000
_cell.length_c   1.000
_cell.angle_alpha   90.00
_cell.angle_beta   90.00
_cell.angle_gamma   90.00
#
_symmetry.space_group_name_H-M   'P 1'
#
loop_
_entity.id
_entity.type
_entity.pdbx_description
1 polymer ?
#
loop_
_entity_poly.entity_id
_entity_poly.type
_entity_poly.pdbx_seq_one_letter_code
_entity_poly.pdbx_strand_id
1 'polypeptide(L)'
;VGAALRFALAEHGHDAAAPVTLTCVGEAEAHVVLGSPREVGDTATERHAAQIVRSLESIAADRFVSVVGVGGPVRGLDRAWASARQARLASGAARGVVADRVVQWTALGATGTLLQLPPGALDPDLLPDELQRLLAADRDGSLVESVRQLLAHAGSMPATATALHIHRTTLYYRLDRVRQLTGLDLDDGRTRLALHVGLSLLDLAAFDKEWRGGATVASE
;
A
#
# COMPACT_ATOMS: atom_id res chain seq x y z
N VAL A 1 13.00 -6.91 18.85
CA VAL A 1 12.10 -7.26 17.73
C VAL A 1 12.25 -8.73 17.37
N GLY A 2 13.44 -9.26 17.07
CA GLY A 2 13.65 -10.65 16.63
C GLY A 2 13.15 -11.73 17.62
N ALA A 3 13.21 -11.50 18.93
CA ALA A 3 12.68 -12.43 19.94
C ALA A 3 11.13 -12.48 19.90
N ALA A 4 10.48 -11.32 19.79
CA ALA A 4 9.03 -11.24 19.67
C ALA A 4 8.51 -11.90 18.38
N LEU A 5 9.23 -11.72 17.28
CA LEU A 5 8.93 -12.39 16.00
C LEU A 5 9.03 -13.91 16.12
N ARG A 6 10.10 -14.43 16.74
CA ARG A 6 10.26 -15.89 16.96
C ARG A 6 9.13 -16.46 17.81
N PHE A 7 8.74 -15.76 18.87
CA PHE A 7 7.66 -16.21 19.74
C PHE A 7 6.32 -16.21 19.03
N ALA A 8 5.95 -15.09 18.36
CA ALA A 8 4.69 -14.96 17.63
C ALA A 8 4.55 -16.04 16.54
N LEU A 9 5.64 -16.44 15.89
CA LEU A 9 5.63 -17.44 14.82
C LEU A 9 5.61 -18.88 15.35
N ALA A 10 6.16 -19.13 16.54
CA ALA A 10 6.19 -20.46 17.15
C ALA A 10 4.80 -20.95 17.60
N GLU A 11 3.90 -20.03 17.98
CA GLU A 11 2.54 -20.39 18.41
C GLU A 11 1.64 -20.89 17.26
N HIS A 12 2.06 -20.74 15.99
CA HIS A 12 1.19 -20.97 14.81
C HIS A 12 1.46 -22.28 14.08
N GLY A 13 2.29 -23.19 14.62
CA GLY A 13 2.82 -24.35 13.90
C GLY A 13 2.23 -25.74 14.22
N HIS A 14 1.12 -25.88 14.95
CA HIS A 14 0.73 -27.19 15.53
C HIS A 14 -0.59 -27.80 15.03
N ASP A 15 -1.17 -27.32 13.96
CA ASP A 15 -2.36 -27.96 13.35
C ASP A 15 -1.94 -28.91 12.23
N ALA A 16 -2.26 -30.18 12.33
CA ALA A 16 -1.92 -31.21 11.33
C ALA A 16 -2.61 -30.99 9.94
N ALA A 17 -3.58 -30.11 9.87
CA ALA A 17 -4.21 -29.64 8.63
C ALA A 17 -3.62 -28.32 8.12
N ALA A 18 -2.69 -27.72 8.87
CA ALA A 18 -2.05 -26.45 8.52
C ALA A 18 -1.05 -26.62 7.37
N PRO A 19 -0.87 -25.58 6.55
CA PRO A 19 0.19 -25.57 5.56
C PRO A 19 1.56 -25.70 6.24
N VAL A 20 2.50 -26.37 5.58
CA VAL A 20 3.90 -26.43 6.04
C VAL A 20 4.42 -24.99 6.11
N THR A 21 4.93 -24.62 7.29
CA THR A 21 5.44 -23.27 7.53
C THR A 21 6.95 -23.29 7.66
N LEU A 22 7.65 -22.57 6.82
CA LEU A 22 9.07 -22.28 6.95
C LEU A 22 9.25 -20.82 7.36
N THR A 23 10.04 -20.59 8.40
CA THR A 23 10.29 -19.23 8.91
C THR A 23 11.77 -18.90 8.90
N CYS A 24 12.09 -17.70 8.44
CA CYS A 24 13.40 -17.09 8.58
C CYS A 24 13.24 -15.76 9.30
N VAL A 25 13.89 -15.62 10.46
CA VAL A 25 13.73 -14.46 11.34
C VAL A 25 15.03 -13.70 11.43
N GLY A 26 15.04 -12.45 10.95
CA GLY A 26 16.10 -11.47 11.14
C GLY A 26 15.87 -10.58 12.36
N GLU A 27 16.58 -9.47 12.43
CA GLU A 27 16.48 -8.53 13.57
C GLU A 27 15.18 -7.71 13.52
N ALA A 28 14.79 -7.22 12.34
CA ALA A 28 13.62 -6.35 12.15
C ALA A 28 12.62 -6.90 11.11
N GLU A 29 12.97 -7.98 10.42
CA GLU A 29 12.18 -8.58 9.34
C GLU A 29 12.11 -10.09 9.54
N ALA A 30 10.95 -10.67 9.26
CA ALA A 30 10.79 -12.13 9.21
C ALA A 30 10.08 -12.52 7.92
N HIS A 31 10.50 -13.65 7.36
CA HIS A 31 9.87 -14.28 6.21
C HIS A 31 9.17 -15.56 6.65
N VAL A 32 7.91 -15.68 6.24
CA VAL A 32 7.10 -16.89 6.47
C VAL A 32 6.69 -17.43 5.11
N VAL A 33 7.08 -18.67 4.83
CA VAL A 33 6.65 -19.38 3.62
C VAL A 33 5.60 -20.41 4.03
N LEU A 34 4.42 -20.29 3.45
CA LEU A 34 3.32 -21.23 3.65
C LEU A 34 3.27 -22.19 2.46
N GLY A 35 3.57 -23.46 2.69
CA GLY A 35 3.50 -24.52 1.69
C GLY A 35 2.27 -25.39 1.91
N SER A 36 1.43 -25.59 0.87
CA SER A 36 0.26 -26.45 0.92
C SER A 36 0.16 -27.26 -0.36
N PRO A 37 -0.24 -28.53 -0.29
CA PRO A 37 -0.55 -29.34 -1.47
C PRO A 37 -1.82 -28.89 -2.20
N ARG A 38 -2.63 -28.08 -1.53
CA ARG A 38 -3.83 -27.43 -2.10
C ARG A 38 -3.61 -25.95 -2.23
N GLU A 39 -4.35 -25.32 -3.14
CA GLU A 39 -4.31 -23.86 -3.29
C GLU A 39 -4.77 -23.21 -1.97
N VAL A 40 -3.93 -22.33 -1.42
CA VAL A 40 -4.27 -21.55 -0.24
C VAL A 40 -4.98 -20.30 -0.72
N GLY A 41 -6.26 -20.18 -0.40
CA GLY A 41 -7.06 -19.01 -0.79
C GLY A 41 -6.61 -17.73 -0.05
N ASP A 42 -6.81 -16.59 -0.69
CA ASP A 42 -6.43 -15.27 -0.16
C ASP A 42 -6.95 -15.02 1.26
N THR A 43 -8.21 -15.41 1.54
CA THR A 43 -8.83 -15.27 2.87
C THR A 43 -8.10 -16.07 3.98
N ALA A 44 -7.56 -17.25 3.66
CA ALA A 44 -6.82 -18.05 4.64
C ALA A 44 -5.47 -17.41 4.95
N THR A 45 -4.79 -16.94 3.91
CA THR A 45 -3.50 -16.25 4.02
C THR A 45 -3.64 -14.93 4.79
N GLU A 46 -4.69 -14.17 4.52
CA GLU A 46 -5.02 -12.92 5.21
C GLU A 46 -5.29 -13.15 6.71
N ARG A 47 -6.10 -14.15 7.04
CA ARG A 47 -6.37 -14.50 8.44
C ARG A 47 -5.09 -14.87 9.19
N HIS A 48 -4.20 -15.64 8.57
CA HIS A 48 -2.93 -16.01 9.14
C HIS A 48 -2.03 -14.79 9.35
N ALA A 49 -1.92 -13.90 8.35
CA ALA A 49 -1.18 -12.65 8.45
C ALA A 49 -1.73 -11.72 9.53
N ALA A 50 -3.06 -11.55 9.61
CA ALA A 50 -3.71 -10.77 10.65
C ALA A 50 -3.48 -11.35 12.06
N GLN A 51 -3.40 -12.67 12.19
CA GLN A 51 -3.09 -13.31 13.45
C GLN A 51 -1.65 -13.03 13.88
N ILE A 52 -0.69 -13.07 12.95
CA ILE A 52 0.71 -12.70 13.22
C ILE A 52 0.78 -11.25 13.73
N VAL A 53 0.10 -10.31 13.07
CA VAL A 53 0.04 -8.90 13.51
C VAL A 53 -0.48 -8.80 14.95
N ARG A 54 -1.63 -9.42 15.24
CA ARG A 54 -2.20 -9.41 16.61
C ARG A 54 -1.27 -10.00 17.66
N SER A 55 -0.61 -11.11 17.35
CA SER A 55 0.36 -11.71 18.28
C SER A 55 1.57 -10.80 18.51
N LEU A 56 2.05 -10.12 17.48
CA LEU A 56 3.14 -9.14 17.63
C LEU A 56 2.71 -7.93 18.47
N GLU A 57 1.50 -7.42 18.26
CA GLU A 57 0.94 -6.31 19.03
C GLU A 57 0.77 -6.68 20.52
N SER A 58 0.32 -7.90 20.80
CA SER A 58 0.14 -8.36 22.20
C SER A 58 1.48 -8.48 22.96
N ILE A 59 2.57 -8.80 22.24
CA ILE A 59 3.91 -8.96 22.85
C ILE A 59 4.64 -7.62 22.98
N ALA A 60 4.45 -6.74 22.03
CA ALA A 60 5.31 -5.57 21.85
C ALA A 60 4.66 -4.25 22.26
N ALA A 61 3.37 -4.24 22.59
CA ALA A 61 2.57 -3.12 23.08
C ALA A 61 3.25 -1.74 22.84
N ASP A 62 2.85 -0.99 21.85
CA ASP A 62 3.28 0.38 21.55
C ASP A 62 4.78 0.63 21.27
N ARG A 63 5.62 -0.40 21.28
CA ARG A 63 7.06 -0.24 21.04
C ARG A 63 7.44 -0.18 19.57
N PHE A 64 6.63 -0.77 18.68
CA PHE A 64 6.84 -0.74 17.23
C PHE A 64 5.55 -1.05 16.46
N VAL A 65 5.47 -0.51 15.26
CA VAL A 65 4.37 -0.81 14.32
C VAL A 65 4.74 -2.06 13.52
N SER A 66 3.90 -3.10 13.63
CA SER A 66 4.04 -4.32 12.84
C SER A 66 3.19 -4.23 11.57
N VAL A 67 3.78 -4.59 10.44
CA VAL A 67 3.09 -4.71 9.16
C VAL A 67 3.43 -6.03 8.50
N VAL A 68 2.50 -6.60 7.75
CA VAL A 68 2.69 -7.85 7.03
C VAL A 68 2.34 -7.65 5.56
N GLY A 69 3.29 -7.91 4.70
CA GLY A 69 3.06 -8.05 3.26
C GLY A 69 2.87 -9.51 2.90
N VAL A 70 1.89 -9.80 2.06
CA VAL A 70 1.57 -11.15 1.57
C VAL A 70 1.84 -11.21 0.08
N GLY A 71 2.74 -12.10 -0.34
CA GLY A 71 3.01 -12.37 -1.76
C GLY A 71 1.93 -13.25 -2.38
N GLY A 72 1.77 -13.13 -3.69
CA GLY A 72 0.87 -14.00 -4.44
C GLY A 72 1.30 -15.47 -4.41
N PRO A 73 0.36 -16.41 -4.57
CA PRO A 73 0.65 -17.82 -4.59
C PRO A 73 1.51 -18.19 -5.81
N VAL A 74 2.48 -19.08 -5.61
CA VAL A 74 3.34 -19.61 -6.68
C VAL A 74 3.38 -21.13 -6.59
N ARG A 75 3.58 -21.78 -7.74
CA ARG A 75 3.75 -23.24 -7.79
C ARG A 75 5.24 -23.58 -7.75
N GLY A 76 5.61 -24.43 -6.80
CA GLY A 76 6.97 -24.91 -6.62
C GLY A 76 7.88 -23.95 -5.82
N LEU A 77 8.85 -24.52 -5.10
CA LEU A 77 9.79 -23.75 -4.27
C LEU A 77 10.79 -22.95 -5.10
N ASP A 78 11.04 -23.36 -6.33
CA ASP A 78 11.89 -22.66 -7.28
C ASP A 78 11.37 -21.24 -7.61
N ARG A 79 10.07 -21.01 -7.43
CA ARG A 79 9.42 -19.70 -7.64
C ARG A 79 9.09 -18.96 -6.34
N ALA A 80 9.39 -19.51 -5.17
CA ALA A 80 9.10 -18.88 -3.89
C ALA A 80 9.73 -17.49 -3.74
N TRP A 81 10.89 -17.25 -4.39
CA TRP A 81 11.54 -15.94 -4.42
C TRP A 81 10.65 -14.83 -5.00
N ALA A 82 9.81 -15.16 -6.00
CA ALA A 82 8.91 -14.18 -6.61
C ALA A 82 7.80 -13.76 -5.62
N SER A 83 7.20 -14.72 -4.92
CA SER A 83 6.25 -14.44 -3.85
C SER A 83 6.88 -13.67 -2.70
N ALA A 84 8.10 -14.02 -2.29
CA ALA A 84 8.83 -13.30 -1.24
C ALA A 84 9.14 -11.84 -1.65
N ARG A 85 9.52 -11.60 -2.92
CA ARG A 85 9.70 -10.23 -3.45
C ARG A 85 8.41 -9.44 -3.41
N GLN A 86 7.29 -10.04 -3.83
CA GLN A 86 5.97 -9.42 -3.78
C GLN A 86 5.56 -9.09 -2.34
N ALA A 87 5.76 -10.02 -1.40
CA ALA A 87 5.48 -9.79 0.02
C ALA A 87 6.28 -8.62 0.59
N ARG A 88 7.55 -8.50 0.24
CA ARG A 88 8.40 -7.38 0.66
C ARG A 88 7.90 -6.05 0.12
N LEU A 89 7.54 -5.97 -1.16
CA LEU A 89 6.96 -4.75 -1.75
C LEU A 89 5.61 -4.39 -1.10
N ALA A 90 4.76 -5.39 -0.85
CA ALA A 90 3.47 -5.18 -0.17
C ALA A 90 3.65 -4.71 1.28
N SER A 91 4.65 -5.22 2.02
CA SER A 91 4.95 -4.73 3.37
C SER A 91 5.48 -3.30 3.37
N GLY A 92 6.19 -2.90 2.33
CA GLY A 92 6.58 -1.52 2.09
C GLY A 92 5.35 -0.62 1.92
N ALA A 93 4.38 -1.02 1.08
CA ALA A 93 3.14 -0.28 0.87
C ALA A 93 2.31 -0.11 2.16
N ALA A 94 2.27 -1.13 3.03
CA ALA A 94 1.56 -1.08 4.32
C ALA A 94 2.10 -0.03 5.29
N ARG A 95 3.30 0.48 5.05
CA ARG A 95 3.95 1.48 5.92
C ARG A 95 3.63 2.92 5.55
N GLY A 96 3.17 3.19 4.33
CA GLY A 96 2.96 4.56 3.91
C GLY A 96 1.90 4.79 2.82
N VAL A 97 1.66 3.82 1.96
CA VAL A 97 0.75 3.99 0.81
C VAL A 97 -0.65 3.45 1.11
N VAL A 98 -0.72 2.43 1.95
CA VAL A 98 -1.97 1.75 2.32
C VAL A 98 -2.11 1.80 3.84
N ALA A 99 -3.28 2.18 4.33
CA ALA A 99 -3.53 2.31 5.77
C ALA A 99 -3.61 0.95 6.50
N ASP A 100 -3.67 -0.15 5.76
CA ASP A 100 -3.82 -1.49 6.31
C ASP A 100 -2.49 -2.08 6.79
N ARG A 101 -2.51 -2.75 7.93
CA ARG A 101 -1.33 -3.43 8.48
C ARG A 101 -1.02 -4.76 7.80
N VAL A 102 -1.97 -5.33 7.07
CA VAL A 102 -1.80 -6.53 6.24
C VAL A 102 -2.12 -6.15 4.81
N VAL A 103 -1.15 -6.22 3.94
CA VAL A 103 -1.32 -5.88 2.52
C VAL A 103 -1.02 -7.09 1.66
N GLN A 104 -1.99 -7.50 0.86
CA GLN A 104 -1.83 -8.54 -0.13
C GLN A 104 -1.33 -7.94 -1.45
N TRP A 105 -0.33 -8.56 -2.05
CA TRP A 105 0.17 -8.19 -3.37
C TRP A 105 -0.93 -8.19 -4.44
N THR A 106 -1.81 -9.21 -4.38
CA THR A 106 -2.93 -9.38 -5.31
C THR A 106 -3.94 -8.23 -5.24
N ALA A 107 -4.05 -7.57 -4.10
CA ALA A 107 -4.94 -6.42 -3.89
C ALA A 107 -4.36 -5.08 -4.35
N LEU A 108 -3.04 -4.99 -4.55
CA LEU A 108 -2.37 -3.72 -4.90
C LEU A 108 -2.64 -3.26 -6.34
N GLY A 109 -3.01 -4.17 -7.24
CA GLY A 109 -3.28 -3.81 -8.64
C GLY A 109 -2.14 -3.03 -9.29
N ALA A 110 -2.46 -1.87 -9.86
CA ALA A 110 -1.48 -0.98 -10.52
C ALA A 110 -0.41 -0.45 -9.55
N THR A 111 -0.75 -0.20 -8.29
CA THR A 111 0.19 0.26 -7.27
C THR A 111 1.34 -0.74 -7.09
N GLY A 112 1.06 -2.05 -7.14
CA GLY A 112 2.08 -3.08 -7.10
C GLY A 112 3.10 -2.99 -8.25
N THR A 113 2.67 -2.52 -9.41
CA THR A 113 3.58 -2.26 -10.54
C THR A 113 4.47 -1.06 -10.25
N LEU A 114 3.93 0.02 -9.71
CA LEU A 114 4.68 1.23 -9.36
C LEU A 114 5.70 0.98 -8.25
N LEU A 115 5.38 0.11 -7.28
CA LEU A 115 6.29 -0.29 -6.20
C LEU A 115 7.56 -1.03 -6.69
N GLN A 116 7.60 -1.45 -7.94
CA GLN A 116 8.79 -2.06 -8.54
C GLN A 116 9.82 -1.02 -9.01
N LEU A 117 9.46 0.25 -9.07
CA LEU A 117 10.39 1.32 -9.39
C LEU A 117 11.44 1.44 -8.27
N PRO A 118 12.72 1.65 -8.63
CA PRO A 118 13.75 1.81 -7.62
C PRO A 118 13.48 3.05 -6.76
N PRO A 119 13.79 2.98 -5.46
CA PRO A 119 13.72 4.14 -4.58
C PRO A 119 14.51 5.33 -5.14
N GLY A 120 13.94 6.52 -5.11
CA GLY A 120 14.54 7.73 -5.67
C GLY A 120 14.46 7.86 -7.20
N ALA A 121 13.80 6.91 -7.90
CA ALA A 121 13.48 7.07 -9.32
C ALA A 121 12.33 8.06 -9.56
N LEU A 122 11.64 8.45 -8.51
CA LEU A 122 10.49 9.34 -8.55
C LEU A 122 10.93 10.74 -8.16
N ASP A 123 10.99 11.62 -9.14
CA ASP A 123 11.24 13.03 -8.96
C ASP A 123 9.90 13.79 -9.07
N PRO A 124 9.38 14.38 -7.99
CA PRO A 124 8.14 15.15 -8.04
C PRO A 124 8.20 16.32 -9.03
N ASP A 125 9.38 16.86 -9.30
CA ASP A 125 9.58 17.97 -10.22
C ASP A 125 9.41 17.55 -11.70
N LEU A 126 9.41 16.25 -11.98
CA LEU A 126 9.14 15.69 -13.31
C LEU A 126 7.68 15.29 -13.53
N LEU A 127 6.81 15.57 -12.59
CA LEU A 127 5.35 15.40 -12.77
C LEU A 127 4.83 16.39 -13.83
N PRO A 128 3.73 16.02 -14.54
CA PRO A 128 3.09 16.94 -15.49
C PRO A 128 2.79 18.31 -14.87
N ASP A 129 3.05 19.38 -15.62
CA ASP A 129 2.86 20.77 -15.16
C ASP A 129 1.45 21.03 -14.62
N GLU A 130 0.43 20.35 -15.17
CA GLU A 130 -0.96 20.45 -14.73
C GLU A 130 -1.13 19.93 -13.31
N LEU A 131 -0.48 18.81 -12.99
CA LEU A 131 -0.52 18.23 -11.65
C LEU A 131 0.26 19.09 -10.66
N GLN A 132 1.41 19.61 -11.05
CA GLN A 132 2.19 20.55 -10.24
C GLN A 132 1.38 21.82 -9.92
N ARG A 133 0.68 22.40 -10.92
CA ARG A 133 -0.22 23.56 -10.72
C ARG A 133 -1.35 23.24 -9.74
N LEU A 134 -1.96 22.06 -9.85
CA LEU A 134 -3.00 21.62 -8.92
C LEU A 134 -2.45 21.56 -7.49
N LEU A 135 -1.32 20.89 -7.29
CA LEU A 135 -0.68 20.74 -5.97
C LEU A 135 -0.30 22.09 -5.35
N ALA A 136 0.25 23.01 -6.15
CA ALA A 136 0.63 24.35 -5.68
C ALA A 136 -0.58 25.20 -5.29
N ALA A 137 -1.73 25.00 -5.92
CA ALA A 137 -2.94 25.79 -5.67
C ALA A 137 -3.83 25.20 -4.56
N ASP A 138 -3.69 23.92 -4.26
CA ASP A 138 -4.51 23.18 -3.28
C ASP A 138 -3.92 23.28 -1.87
N ARG A 139 -4.27 24.34 -1.16
CA ARG A 139 -3.69 24.64 0.17
C ARG A 139 -4.14 23.67 1.27
N ASP A 140 -5.35 23.13 1.17
CA ASP A 140 -5.97 22.28 2.18
C ASP A 140 -6.09 20.82 1.75
N GLY A 141 -5.59 20.46 0.57
CA GLY A 141 -5.65 19.12 0.01
C GLY A 141 -7.04 18.70 -0.51
N SER A 142 -8.04 19.58 -0.42
CA SER A 142 -9.42 19.22 -0.72
C SER A 142 -9.70 19.00 -2.20
N LEU A 143 -8.97 19.66 -3.09
CA LEU A 143 -9.10 19.50 -4.54
C LEU A 143 -8.45 18.17 -4.96
N VAL A 144 -7.24 17.91 -4.51
CA VAL A 144 -6.51 16.67 -4.78
C VAL A 144 -7.30 15.47 -4.26
N GLU A 145 -7.82 15.55 -3.03
CA GLU A 145 -8.63 14.48 -2.46
C GLU A 145 -9.94 14.27 -3.26
N SER A 146 -10.56 15.34 -3.76
CA SER A 146 -11.74 15.22 -4.63
C SER A 146 -11.42 14.49 -5.94
N VAL A 147 -10.24 14.75 -6.53
CA VAL A 147 -9.77 14.04 -7.73
C VAL A 147 -9.48 12.57 -7.40
N ARG A 148 -8.79 12.28 -6.29
CA ARG A 148 -8.52 10.90 -5.85
C ARG A 148 -9.79 10.08 -5.73
N GLN A 149 -10.78 10.61 -5.02
CA GLN A 149 -12.05 9.93 -4.81
C GLN A 149 -12.86 9.79 -6.10
N LEU A 150 -12.79 10.77 -7.00
CA LEU A 150 -13.41 10.66 -8.33
C LEU A 150 -12.81 9.51 -9.14
N LEU A 151 -11.49 9.38 -9.13
CA LEU A 151 -10.77 8.31 -9.82
C LEU A 151 -11.07 6.94 -9.17
N ALA A 152 -11.05 6.84 -7.86
CA ALA A 152 -11.34 5.63 -7.10
C ALA A 152 -12.76 5.10 -7.36
N HIS A 153 -13.72 6.01 -7.58
CA HIS A 153 -15.12 5.68 -7.89
C HIS A 153 -15.43 5.72 -9.40
N ALA A 154 -14.42 5.51 -10.25
CA ALA A 154 -14.55 5.45 -11.71
C ALA A 154 -15.31 6.64 -12.34
N GLY A 155 -15.22 7.82 -11.74
CA GLY A 155 -15.89 9.04 -12.19
C GLY A 155 -17.34 9.19 -11.70
N SER A 156 -17.82 8.32 -10.82
CA SER A 156 -19.18 8.40 -10.27
C SER A 156 -19.33 9.56 -9.28
N MET A 157 -19.95 10.65 -9.71
CA MET A 157 -20.22 11.82 -8.88
C MET A 157 -20.99 11.50 -7.58
N PRO A 158 -22.07 10.67 -7.61
CA PRO A 158 -22.78 10.32 -6.38
C PRO A 158 -21.91 9.54 -5.39
N ALA A 159 -21.17 8.53 -5.86
CA ALA A 159 -20.30 7.72 -5.02
C ALA A 159 -19.16 8.56 -4.42
N THR A 160 -18.56 9.43 -5.23
CA THR A 160 -17.51 10.36 -4.80
C THR A 160 -17.99 11.32 -3.71
N ALA A 161 -19.16 11.95 -3.90
CA ALA A 161 -19.72 12.87 -2.91
C ALA A 161 -20.04 12.17 -1.57
N THR A 162 -20.53 10.92 -1.64
CA THR A 162 -20.78 10.09 -0.46
C THR A 162 -19.47 9.75 0.25
N ALA A 163 -18.44 9.31 -0.47
CA ALA A 163 -17.14 8.96 0.10
C ALA A 163 -16.46 10.15 0.79
N LEU A 164 -16.60 11.34 0.23
CA LEU A 164 -16.06 12.59 0.79
C LEU A 164 -16.94 13.20 1.90
N HIS A 165 -18.12 12.64 2.17
CA HIS A 165 -19.10 13.20 3.10
C HIS A 165 -19.47 14.67 2.80
N ILE A 166 -19.56 15.05 1.50
CA ILE A 166 -19.93 16.39 1.06
C ILE A 166 -21.15 16.38 0.16
N HIS A 167 -21.83 17.55 0.06
CA HIS A 167 -22.92 17.68 -0.89
C HIS A 167 -22.40 17.70 -2.33
N ARG A 168 -23.18 17.16 -3.26
CA ARG A 168 -22.81 17.08 -4.69
C ARG A 168 -22.42 18.44 -5.29
N THR A 169 -23.06 19.53 -4.87
CA THR A 169 -22.73 20.89 -5.37
C THR A 169 -21.33 21.32 -4.97
N THR A 170 -20.88 20.96 -3.76
CA THR A 170 -19.52 21.22 -3.30
C THR A 170 -18.50 20.44 -4.13
N LEU A 171 -18.81 19.18 -4.46
CA LEU A 171 -17.95 18.37 -5.32
C LEU A 171 -17.85 18.97 -6.72
N TYR A 172 -18.98 19.36 -7.33
CA TYR A 172 -18.96 20.03 -8.64
C TYR A 172 -18.10 21.29 -8.62
N TYR A 173 -18.26 22.15 -7.60
CA TYR A 173 -17.43 23.34 -7.44
C TYR A 173 -15.94 23.02 -7.36
N ARG A 174 -15.56 22.02 -6.56
CA ARG A 174 -14.14 21.60 -6.42
C ARG A 174 -13.58 21.08 -7.73
N LEU A 175 -14.31 20.22 -8.45
CA LEU A 175 -13.85 19.66 -9.73
C LEU A 175 -13.81 20.72 -10.84
N ASP A 176 -14.74 21.67 -10.84
CA ASP A 176 -14.69 22.82 -11.76
C ASP A 176 -13.45 23.69 -11.46
N ARG A 177 -13.14 23.91 -10.19
CA ARG A 177 -11.92 24.61 -9.79
C ARG A 177 -10.66 23.87 -10.25
N VAL A 178 -10.62 22.54 -10.17
CA VAL A 178 -9.53 21.73 -10.73
C VAL A 178 -9.40 21.99 -12.24
N ARG A 179 -10.50 21.92 -13.01
CA ARG A 179 -10.50 22.19 -14.45
C ARG A 179 -9.98 23.59 -14.77
N GLN A 180 -10.40 24.60 -14.02
CA GLN A 180 -9.94 26.00 -14.21
C GLN A 180 -8.44 26.16 -13.95
N LEU A 181 -7.90 25.49 -12.91
CA LEU A 181 -6.49 25.58 -12.54
C LEU A 181 -5.57 24.85 -13.51
N THR A 182 -6.02 23.69 -13.99
CA THR A 182 -5.18 22.75 -14.75
C THR A 182 -5.46 22.76 -16.25
N GLY A 183 -6.67 23.15 -16.66
CA GLY A 183 -7.13 22.99 -18.05
C GLY A 183 -7.46 21.53 -18.42
N LEU A 184 -7.42 20.60 -17.47
CA LEU A 184 -7.62 19.19 -17.73
C LEU A 184 -9.10 18.83 -17.90
N ASP A 185 -9.39 18.01 -18.89
CA ASP A 185 -10.69 17.36 -19.03
C ASP A 185 -10.74 16.10 -18.15
N LEU A 186 -11.44 16.20 -17.02
CA LEU A 186 -11.60 15.08 -16.09
C LEU A 186 -12.52 13.97 -16.62
N ASP A 187 -13.15 14.15 -17.76
CA ASP A 187 -13.97 13.13 -18.41
C ASP A 187 -13.17 12.34 -19.47
N ASP A 188 -12.01 12.84 -19.87
CA ASP A 188 -11.08 12.11 -20.75
C ASP A 188 -10.34 10.98 -20.00
N GLY A 189 -10.33 9.78 -20.62
CA GLY A 189 -9.73 8.60 -20.02
C GLY A 189 -8.20 8.68 -19.87
N ARG A 190 -7.51 9.36 -20.80
CA ARG A 190 -6.05 9.54 -20.72
C ARG A 190 -5.68 10.48 -19.58
N THR A 191 -6.44 11.56 -19.44
CA THR A 191 -6.30 12.51 -18.33
C THR A 191 -6.51 11.82 -16.99
N ARG A 192 -7.55 11.01 -16.86
CA ARG A 192 -7.80 10.22 -15.64
C ARG A 192 -6.65 9.28 -15.32
N LEU A 193 -6.13 8.56 -16.32
CA LEU A 193 -4.99 7.67 -16.14
C LEU A 193 -3.75 8.44 -15.68
N ALA A 194 -3.42 9.56 -16.33
CA ALA A 194 -2.27 10.39 -15.99
C ALA A 194 -2.35 10.93 -14.56
N LEU A 195 -3.52 11.43 -14.16
CA LEU A 195 -3.78 11.90 -12.79
C LEU A 195 -3.66 10.75 -11.78
N HIS A 196 -4.23 9.58 -12.08
CA HIS A 196 -4.16 8.42 -11.18
C HIS A 196 -2.72 7.98 -10.96
N VAL A 197 -1.96 7.83 -12.04
CA VAL A 197 -0.54 7.48 -11.97
C VAL A 197 0.26 8.55 -11.24
N GLY A 198 0.09 9.82 -11.59
CA GLY A 198 0.82 10.93 -10.98
C GLY A 198 0.56 11.06 -9.47
N LEU A 199 -0.69 10.94 -9.04
CA LEU A 199 -1.05 10.97 -7.62
C LEU A 199 -0.51 9.75 -6.88
N SER A 200 -0.54 8.57 -7.50
CA SER A 200 0.05 7.35 -6.90
C SER A 200 1.57 7.45 -6.77
N LEU A 201 2.25 8.08 -7.73
CA LEU A 201 3.69 8.33 -7.66
C LEU A 201 4.05 9.32 -6.54
N LEU A 202 3.22 10.34 -6.31
CA LEU A 202 3.41 11.27 -5.19
C LEU A 202 3.31 10.56 -3.84
N ASP A 203 2.35 9.66 -3.68
CA ASP A 203 2.21 8.87 -2.45
C ASP A 203 3.44 8.00 -2.19
N LEU A 204 3.96 7.39 -3.26
CA LEU A 204 5.20 6.59 -3.19
C LEU A 204 6.44 7.44 -2.88
N ALA A 205 6.54 8.64 -3.45
CA ALA A 205 7.66 9.55 -3.21
C ALA A 205 7.64 10.09 -1.77
N ALA A 206 6.47 10.42 -1.24
CA ALA A 206 6.31 10.82 0.16
C ALA A 206 6.73 9.69 1.10
N PHE A 207 6.31 8.46 0.81
CA PHE A 207 6.69 7.25 1.53
C PHE A 207 8.22 7.03 1.53
N ASP A 208 8.89 7.12 0.38
CA ASP A 208 10.35 6.91 0.27
C ASP A 208 11.13 7.94 1.11
N LYS A 209 10.65 9.17 1.17
CA LYS A 209 11.24 10.24 1.99
C LYS A 209 11.11 9.98 3.49
N GLU A 210 9.94 9.57 3.95
CA GLU A 210 9.69 9.21 5.36
C GLU A 210 10.47 7.96 5.77
N TRP A 211 10.52 6.95 4.90
CA TRP A 211 11.27 5.72 5.11
C TRP A 211 12.77 5.97 5.31
N ARG A 212 13.38 6.82 4.47
CA ARG A 212 14.80 7.17 4.58
C ARG A 212 15.09 8.03 5.81
N GLY A 213 14.16 8.92 6.17
CA GLY A 213 14.27 9.76 7.37
C GLY A 213 14.24 8.94 8.66
N GLY A 214 13.40 7.91 8.72
CA GLY A 214 13.29 7.01 9.90
C GLY A 214 14.46 6.03 10.05
N ALA A 215 15.09 5.61 8.97
CA ALA A 215 16.23 4.70 9.01
C ALA A 215 17.52 5.37 9.56
N THR A 216 17.63 6.68 9.45
CA THR A 216 18.79 7.44 9.94
C THR A 216 18.78 7.63 11.46
N VAL A 217 17.64 7.54 12.12
CA VAL A 217 17.49 7.69 13.59
C VAL A 217 17.80 6.40 14.35
N ALA A 218 17.85 5.26 13.68
CA ALA A 218 18.12 3.95 14.30
C ALA A 218 19.62 3.54 14.31
N SER A 219 20.52 4.45 13.88
CA SER A 219 21.96 4.18 13.74
C SER A 219 22.85 5.03 14.66
N GLU A 220 22.29 5.68 15.70
CA GLU A 220 23.06 6.33 16.77
C GLU A 220 22.97 5.59 18.11
#